data_0de14b450809c85d1fd1605ba5305f69
#
_entry.id   0de14b450809c85d1fd1605ba5305f69
#
_cell.length_a   1.000
_cell.length_b   1.000
_cell.length_c   1.000
_cell.angle_alpha   90.00
_cell.angle_beta   90.00
_cell.angle_gamma   90.00
#
_symmetry.space_group_name_H-M   'P 1'
#
loop_
_entity.id
_entity.type
_entity.pdbx_description
1 polymer ?
#
loop_
_entity_poly.entity_id
_entity_poly.type
_entity_poly.pdbx_seq_one_letter_code
_entity_poly.pdbx_strand_id
1 'polypeptide(L)'
;LHGDHYFGLPGLISYFNLKGRTKDLNIYCPKGLKKIITMMMKSGKSWTSYKLNFYELGHKSSHIIDNEEILVKTLKLNHRIPCNGFLFCSKENQKISYGYCSDTSYLPELCESLKDVNILYHESTFLSQHDYLAKKTKHSTATEAAKIAQTSNANKLILGHFSARYKDLNKFKNEAISIFSNTFIAKEGQVY
;
A
#
# COMPACT_ATOMS: atom_id res chain seq x y z
N LEU A 1 8.83 -9.19 -0.33
CA LEU A 1 8.06 -10.37 0.14
C LEU A 1 8.26 -10.56 1.65
N HIS A 2 7.93 -9.58 2.47
CA HIS A 2 7.78 -9.77 3.91
C HIS A 2 6.47 -10.51 4.19
N GLY A 3 6.47 -11.45 5.16
CA GLY A 3 5.37 -12.37 5.40
C GLY A 3 4.07 -11.70 5.79
N ASP A 4 4.15 -10.63 6.59
CA ASP A 4 3.03 -9.81 7.03
C ASP A 4 2.21 -9.19 5.88
N HIS A 5 2.78 -9.09 4.67
CA HIS A 5 2.09 -8.58 3.48
C HIS A 5 1.43 -9.67 2.63
N TYR A 6 1.75 -10.96 2.79
CA TYR A 6 1.18 -11.99 1.92
C TYR A 6 0.74 -13.28 2.61
N PHE A 7 1.06 -13.50 3.88
CA PHE A 7 0.67 -14.74 4.58
C PHE A 7 -0.85 -14.93 4.65
N GLY A 8 -1.63 -13.86 4.61
CA GLY A 8 -3.09 -13.94 4.52
C GLY A 8 -3.63 -14.38 3.16
N LEU A 9 -2.83 -14.28 2.08
CA LEU A 9 -3.31 -14.54 0.72
C LEU A 9 -3.76 -15.98 0.49
N PRO A 10 -3.06 -17.05 0.96
CA PRO A 10 -3.56 -18.42 0.82
C PRO A 10 -4.91 -18.64 1.48
N GLY A 11 -5.13 -18.04 2.66
CA GLY A 11 -6.42 -18.08 3.36
C GLY A 11 -7.52 -17.40 2.56
N LEU A 12 -7.25 -16.22 1.99
CA LEU A 12 -8.19 -15.49 1.14
C LEU A 12 -8.56 -16.29 -0.13
N ILE A 13 -7.57 -16.90 -0.79
CA ILE A 13 -7.78 -17.76 -1.96
C ILE A 13 -8.70 -18.93 -1.61
N SER A 14 -8.44 -19.60 -0.49
CA SER A 14 -9.27 -20.72 -0.02
C SER A 14 -10.66 -20.26 0.37
N TYR A 15 -10.81 -19.12 1.03
CA TYR A 15 -12.09 -18.53 1.38
C TYR A 15 -12.94 -18.23 0.13
N PHE A 16 -12.35 -17.62 -0.90
CA PHE A 16 -13.05 -17.37 -2.17
C PHE A 16 -13.54 -18.67 -2.83
N ASN A 17 -12.73 -19.73 -2.77
CA ASN A 17 -13.13 -21.04 -3.27
C ASN A 17 -14.34 -21.62 -2.51
N LEU A 18 -14.32 -21.55 -1.18
CA LEU A 18 -15.44 -21.97 -0.33
C LEU A 18 -16.72 -21.14 -0.57
N LYS A 19 -16.58 -19.88 -0.95
CA LYS A 19 -17.71 -19.00 -1.31
C LYS A 19 -18.19 -19.20 -2.76
N GLY A 20 -17.68 -20.18 -3.48
CA GLY A 20 -18.13 -20.52 -4.83
C GLY A 20 -17.69 -19.54 -5.91
N ARG A 21 -16.54 -18.87 -5.72
CA ARG A 21 -15.99 -17.99 -6.76
C ARG A 21 -15.71 -18.79 -8.04
N THR A 22 -16.17 -18.29 -9.18
CA THR A 22 -15.92 -18.86 -10.51
C THR A 22 -15.07 -17.95 -11.39
N LYS A 23 -15.06 -16.63 -11.12
CA LYS A 23 -14.26 -15.65 -11.89
C LYS A 23 -12.77 -15.76 -11.53
N ASP A 24 -11.91 -15.68 -12.52
CA ASP A 24 -10.47 -15.65 -12.37
C ASP A 24 -10.04 -14.61 -11.30
N LEU A 25 -8.98 -14.90 -10.56
CA LEU A 25 -8.36 -13.97 -9.63
C LEU A 25 -7.01 -13.52 -10.19
N ASN A 26 -6.91 -12.23 -10.46
CA ASN A 26 -5.68 -11.59 -10.89
C ASN A 26 -4.90 -11.10 -9.67
N ILE A 27 -3.62 -11.48 -9.57
CA ILE A 27 -2.72 -11.19 -8.45
C ILE A 27 -1.50 -10.47 -9.00
N TYR A 28 -1.42 -9.17 -8.77
CA TYR A 28 -0.27 -8.35 -9.09
C TYR A 28 0.70 -8.38 -7.92
N CYS A 29 1.92 -8.85 -8.11
CA CYS A 29 2.78 -9.22 -7.00
C CYS A 29 4.28 -9.08 -7.31
N PRO A 30 5.15 -8.97 -6.30
CA PRO A 30 6.58 -9.07 -6.49
C PRO A 30 6.99 -10.43 -7.05
N LYS A 31 8.09 -10.43 -7.81
CA LYS A 31 8.68 -11.66 -8.35
C LYS A 31 8.89 -12.72 -7.27
N GLY A 32 8.47 -13.95 -7.57
CA GLY A 32 8.63 -15.10 -6.69
C GLY A 32 7.41 -15.44 -5.83
N LEU A 33 6.44 -14.54 -5.66
CA LEU A 33 5.23 -14.84 -4.87
C LEU A 33 4.44 -16.01 -5.45
N LYS A 34 4.32 -16.10 -6.77
CA LYS A 34 3.64 -17.22 -7.46
C LYS A 34 4.18 -18.57 -6.97
N LYS A 35 5.53 -18.72 -6.91
CA LYS A 35 6.17 -19.97 -6.48
C LYS A 35 5.80 -20.30 -5.04
N ILE A 36 5.83 -19.30 -4.15
CA ILE A 36 5.51 -19.47 -2.72
C ILE A 36 4.04 -19.91 -2.56
N ILE A 37 3.10 -19.18 -3.13
CA ILE A 37 1.66 -19.49 -3.03
C ILE A 37 1.35 -20.88 -3.62
N THR A 38 1.91 -21.17 -4.80
CA THR A 38 1.72 -22.49 -5.43
C THR A 38 2.24 -23.61 -4.54
N MET A 39 3.39 -23.44 -3.90
CA MET A 39 3.96 -24.43 -2.97
C MET A 39 3.07 -24.61 -1.74
N MET A 40 2.61 -23.51 -1.12
CA MET A 40 1.72 -23.57 0.04
C MET A 40 0.41 -24.29 -0.28
N MET A 41 -0.22 -23.96 -1.41
CA MET A 41 -1.46 -24.60 -1.87
C MET A 41 -1.26 -26.10 -2.11
N LYS A 42 -0.17 -26.49 -2.79
CA LYS A 42 0.15 -27.90 -3.05
C LYS A 42 0.40 -28.69 -1.75
N SER A 43 1.19 -28.14 -0.83
CA SER A 43 1.51 -28.78 0.45
C SER A 43 0.25 -28.96 1.31
N GLY A 44 -0.67 -27.99 1.27
CA GLY A 44 -1.97 -28.06 1.95
C GLY A 44 -3.01 -28.88 1.19
N LYS A 45 -2.67 -29.54 0.06
CA LYS A 45 -3.64 -30.23 -0.83
C LYS A 45 -4.85 -29.37 -1.16
N SER A 46 -4.65 -28.07 -1.29
CA SER A 46 -5.69 -27.08 -1.57
C SER A 46 -5.75 -26.78 -3.07
N TRP A 47 -6.95 -26.57 -3.59
CA TRP A 47 -7.20 -26.21 -4.99
C TRP A 47 -8.24 -25.10 -5.07
N THR A 48 -8.42 -24.55 -6.26
CA THR A 48 -9.45 -23.55 -6.56
C THR A 48 -10.26 -24.00 -7.77
N SER A 49 -11.56 -23.72 -7.76
CA SER A 49 -12.47 -23.88 -8.90
C SER A 49 -12.32 -22.77 -9.95
N TYR A 50 -11.45 -21.80 -9.68
CA TYR A 50 -11.16 -20.65 -10.53
C TYR A 50 -9.66 -20.51 -10.77
N LYS A 51 -9.27 -19.81 -11.83
CA LYS A 51 -7.87 -19.63 -12.21
C LYS A 51 -7.22 -18.53 -11.38
N LEU A 52 -5.97 -18.77 -10.96
CA LEU A 52 -5.10 -17.79 -10.35
C LEU A 52 -4.10 -17.26 -11.40
N ASN A 53 -4.24 -16.00 -11.78
CA ASN A 53 -3.34 -15.32 -12.71
C ASN A 53 -2.36 -14.46 -11.92
N PHE A 54 -1.07 -14.76 -12.00
CA PHE A 54 -0.02 -14.00 -11.32
C PHE A 54 0.69 -13.09 -12.32
N TYR A 55 0.73 -11.79 -12.03
CA TYR A 55 1.43 -10.76 -12.78
C TYR A 55 2.58 -10.23 -11.93
N GLU A 56 3.81 -10.62 -12.27
CA GLU A 56 4.98 -10.20 -11.53
C GLU A 56 5.33 -8.75 -11.86
N LEU A 57 5.36 -7.90 -10.83
CA LEU A 57 5.65 -6.48 -10.94
C LEU A 57 7.16 -6.23 -10.99
N GLY A 58 7.56 -5.33 -11.86
CA GLY A 58 8.92 -4.82 -11.93
C GLY A 58 9.21 -3.75 -10.86
N HIS A 59 10.47 -3.28 -10.86
CA HIS A 59 10.93 -2.22 -9.94
C HIS A 59 10.74 -0.80 -10.49
N LYS A 60 10.22 -0.66 -11.71
CA LYS A 60 9.91 0.64 -12.31
C LYS A 60 8.41 0.89 -12.21
N SER A 61 8.04 2.16 -12.05
CA SER A 61 6.64 2.56 -12.14
C SER A 61 6.07 2.19 -13.52
N SER A 62 4.91 1.56 -13.54
CA SER A 62 4.26 1.10 -14.77
C SER A 62 2.74 1.09 -14.62
N HIS A 63 2.03 1.21 -15.72
CA HIS A 63 0.59 0.95 -15.76
C HIS A 63 0.37 -0.57 -15.70
N ILE A 64 -0.50 -1.01 -14.80
CA ILE A 64 -0.81 -2.43 -14.62
C ILE A 64 -2.28 -2.75 -14.93
N ILE A 65 -3.16 -1.78 -14.81
CA ILE A 65 -4.55 -1.85 -15.25
C ILE A 65 -4.88 -0.52 -15.93
N ASP A 66 -5.48 -0.60 -17.09
CA ASP A 66 -5.98 0.55 -17.85
C ASP A 66 -7.20 0.11 -18.65
N ASN A 67 -8.39 0.36 -18.11
CA ASN A 67 -9.67 0.06 -18.74
C ASN A 67 -10.60 1.28 -18.70
N GLU A 68 -11.87 1.13 -19.03
CA GLU A 68 -12.84 2.23 -19.07
C GLU A 68 -13.15 2.81 -17.66
N GLU A 69 -13.06 1.98 -16.62
CA GLU A 69 -13.44 2.35 -15.25
C GLU A 69 -12.27 2.91 -14.45
N ILE A 70 -11.07 2.29 -14.57
CA ILE A 70 -9.94 2.57 -13.69
C ILE A 70 -8.59 2.49 -14.40
N LEU A 71 -7.69 3.38 -14.00
CA LEU A 71 -6.26 3.30 -14.27
C LEU A 71 -5.53 2.97 -12.97
N VAL A 72 -4.67 1.95 -12.98
CA VAL A 72 -3.80 1.61 -11.84
C VAL A 72 -2.35 1.64 -12.28
N LYS A 73 -1.54 2.40 -11.53
CA LYS A 73 -0.08 2.52 -11.72
C LYS A 73 0.63 1.98 -10.50
N THR A 74 1.79 1.34 -10.70
CA THR A 74 2.73 1.08 -9.61
C THR A 74 3.58 2.31 -9.33
N LEU A 75 3.93 2.51 -8.07
CA LEU A 75 4.87 3.52 -7.60
C LEU A 75 6.11 2.79 -7.07
N LYS A 76 7.30 3.22 -7.45
CA LYS A 76 8.54 2.68 -6.89
C LYS A 76 8.70 3.19 -5.46
N LEU A 77 8.78 2.29 -4.49
CA LEU A 77 9.06 2.61 -3.09
C LEU A 77 10.51 2.28 -2.73
N ASN A 78 10.98 2.83 -1.62
CA ASN A 78 12.33 2.61 -1.11
C ASN A 78 12.31 1.84 0.21
N HIS A 79 12.34 0.52 0.11
CA HIS A 79 12.41 -0.36 1.28
C HIS A 79 13.61 -1.31 1.19
N ARG A 80 13.83 -2.14 2.23
CA ARG A 80 14.95 -3.10 2.30
C ARG A 80 14.87 -4.19 1.24
N ILE A 81 13.66 -4.51 0.80
CA ILE A 81 13.37 -5.41 -0.31
C ILE A 81 12.56 -4.67 -1.36
N PRO A 82 12.48 -5.18 -2.60
CA PRO A 82 11.65 -4.60 -3.63
C PRO A 82 10.20 -4.44 -3.15
N CYS A 83 9.70 -3.21 -3.22
CA CYS A 83 8.37 -2.83 -2.78
C CYS A 83 7.74 -1.86 -3.78
N ASN A 84 6.44 -2.00 -4.01
CA ASN A 84 5.67 -1.10 -4.86
C ASN A 84 4.52 -0.50 -4.05
N GLY A 85 4.32 0.79 -4.20
CA GLY A 85 3.06 1.45 -3.92
C GLY A 85 2.15 1.41 -5.15
N PHE A 86 0.95 1.96 -5.00
CA PHE A 86 -0.04 1.97 -6.07
C PHE A 86 -0.75 3.33 -6.13
N LEU A 87 -1.02 3.78 -7.35
CA LEU A 87 -1.91 4.91 -7.60
C LEU A 87 -3.11 4.39 -8.40
N PHE A 88 -4.28 4.54 -7.81
CA PHE A 88 -5.57 4.22 -8.41
C PHE A 88 -6.23 5.51 -8.88
N CYS A 89 -6.69 5.57 -10.13
CA CYS A 89 -7.41 6.71 -10.67
C CYS A 89 -8.72 6.23 -11.29
N SER A 90 -9.85 6.64 -10.74
CA SER A 90 -11.15 6.43 -11.39
C SER A 90 -11.23 7.22 -12.69
N LYS A 91 -11.80 6.64 -13.73
CA LYS A 91 -12.07 7.31 -15.01
C LYS A 91 -13.50 7.80 -15.15
N GLU A 92 -14.36 7.45 -14.18
CA GLU A 92 -15.72 7.93 -14.10
C GLU A 92 -15.80 9.43 -13.77
N ASN A 93 -17.03 9.99 -13.72
CA ASN A 93 -17.34 11.42 -13.67
C ASN A 93 -16.66 12.24 -12.57
N GLN A 94 -16.04 11.62 -11.57
CA GLN A 94 -15.38 12.31 -10.45
C GLN A 94 -13.91 11.92 -10.34
N LYS A 95 -13.16 11.76 -11.34
CA LYS A 95 -11.68 11.56 -11.35
C LYS A 95 -11.00 11.42 -9.96
N ILE A 96 -11.57 10.55 -9.11
CA ILE A 96 -11.04 10.31 -7.76
C ILE A 96 -9.75 9.51 -7.88
N SER A 97 -8.72 9.94 -7.16
CA SER A 97 -7.44 9.24 -7.11
C SER A 97 -7.06 8.86 -5.69
N TYR A 98 -6.47 7.66 -5.54
CA TYR A 98 -6.02 7.11 -4.28
C TYR A 98 -4.58 6.60 -4.41
N GLY A 99 -3.67 7.20 -3.67
CA GLY A 99 -2.28 6.76 -3.55
C GLY A 99 -2.09 5.88 -2.32
N TYR A 100 -1.48 4.71 -2.49
CA TYR A 100 -1.13 3.79 -1.41
C TYR A 100 0.39 3.59 -1.36
N CYS A 101 1.03 4.11 -0.30
CA CYS A 101 2.47 4.05 -0.08
C CYS A 101 2.76 3.43 1.28
N SER A 102 3.08 2.14 1.30
CA SER A 102 3.45 1.41 2.52
C SER A 102 4.78 0.70 2.34
N ASP A 103 5.55 0.63 3.42
CA ASP A 103 6.92 0.14 3.45
C ASP A 103 7.86 0.97 2.57
N THR A 104 8.02 2.24 2.93
CA THR A 104 8.95 3.13 2.26
C THR A 104 9.61 4.09 3.23
N SER A 105 10.91 4.33 3.05
CA SER A 105 11.54 5.52 3.62
C SER A 105 11.01 6.78 2.93
N TYR A 106 11.28 7.94 3.54
CA TYR A 106 10.99 9.24 2.94
C TYR A 106 11.55 9.31 1.52
N LEU A 107 10.70 9.55 0.54
CA LEU A 107 11.02 9.50 -0.89
C LEU A 107 10.35 10.68 -1.62
N PRO A 108 10.98 11.87 -1.65
CA PRO A 108 10.40 13.07 -2.29
C PRO A 108 10.02 12.88 -3.76
N GLU A 109 10.68 11.95 -4.47
CA GLU A 109 10.40 11.66 -5.87
C GLU A 109 8.97 11.13 -6.11
N LEU A 110 8.30 10.64 -5.05
CA LEU A 110 6.89 10.23 -5.11
C LEU A 110 5.95 11.40 -5.36
N CYS A 111 6.34 12.63 -4.96
CA CYS A 111 5.46 13.80 -5.04
C CYS A 111 4.99 14.09 -6.47
N GLU A 112 5.85 13.91 -7.47
CA GLU A 112 5.49 14.07 -8.89
C GLU A 112 4.37 13.08 -9.30
N SER A 113 4.56 11.80 -8.94
CA SER A 113 3.60 10.75 -9.28
C SER A 113 2.28 10.84 -8.51
N LEU A 114 2.30 11.48 -7.34
CA LEU A 114 1.15 11.67 -6.43
C LEU A 114 0.54 13.06 -6.54
N LYS A 115 0.97 13.87 -7.51
CA LYS A 115 0.50 15.25 -7.66
C LYS A 115 -1.03 15.31 -7.72
N ASP A 116 -1.61 16.19 -6.89
CA ASP A 116 -3.04 16.46 -6.78
C ASP A 116 -3.89 15.20 -6.44
N VAL A 117 -3.30 14.20 -5.77
CA VAL A 117 -4.01 13.00 -5.36
C VAL A 117 -5.12 13.33 -4.34
N ASN A 118 -6.32 12.79 -4.55
CA ASN A 118 -7.44 13.06 -3.64
C ASN A 118 -7.22 12.45 -2.26
N ILE A 119 -6.74 11.22 -2.20
CA ILE A 119 -6.48 10.53 -0.94
C ILE A 119 -5.10 9.88 -1.01
N LEU A 120 -4.23 10.23 -0.09
CA LEU A 120 -2.93 9.58 0.10
C LEU A 120 -2.96 8.76 1.39
N TYR A 121 -2.86 7.43 1.26
CA TYR A 121 -2.43 6.58 2.37
C TYR A 121 -0.90 6.49 2.35
N HIS A 122 -0.28 6.88 3.46
CA HIS A 122 1.18 6.77 3.58
C HIS A 122 1.53 6.13 4.92
N GLU A 123 2.53 5.22 4.89
CA GLU A 123 3.07 4.69 6.13
C GLU A 123 3.61 5.81 7.02
N SER A 124 3.58 5.56 8.33
CA SER A 124 4.16 6.41 9.35
C SER A 124 4.57 5.54 10.53
N THR A 125 5.50 4.65 10.28
CA THR A 125 5.91 3.62 11.25
C THR A 125 6.47 4.24 12.53
N PHE A 126 7.08 5.44 12.43
CA PHE A 126 7.73 6.10 13.55
C PHE A 126 7.26 7.54 13.77
N LEU A 127 7.40 8.03 15.02
CA LEU A 127 7.39 9.45 15.35
C LEU A 127 8.78 10.04 15.05
N SER A 128 8.88 11.36 14.86
CA SER A 128 10.11 12.08 14.52
C SER A 128 11.24 11.86 15.53
N GLN A 129 10.93 11.66 16.80
CA GLN A 129 11.93 11.32 17.83
C GLN A 129 12.68 10.00 17.56
N HIS A 130 12.17 9.14 16.66
CA HIS A 130 12.79 7.89 16.24
C HIS A 130 13.17 7.89 14.75
N ASP A 131 13.46 9.07 14.18
CA ASP A 131 13.89 9.24 12.79
C ASP A 131 15.08 8.33 12.42
N TYR A 132 16.03 8.15 13.35
CA TYR A 132 17.16 7.26 13.14
C TYR A 132 16.74 5.78 12.90
N LEU A 133 15.64 5.33 13.55
CA LEU A 133 15.08 3.99 13.30
C LEU A 133 14.36 3.94 11.96
N ALA A 134 13.60 4.99 11.63
CA ALA A 134 12.94 5.08 10.33
C ALA A 134 13.96 4.92 9.19
N LYS A 135 15.04 5.68 9.23
CA LYS A 135 16.15 5.59 8.26
C LYS A 135 16.80 4.21 8.24
N LYS A 136 17.13 3.64 9.41
CA LYS A 136 17.77 2.33 9.53
C LYS A 136 16.91 1.19 8.97
N THR A 137 15.58 1.26 9.17
CA THR A 137 14.65 0.21 8.77
C THR A 137 13.97 0.49 7.42
N LYS A 138 14.27 1.63 6.80
CA LYS A 138 13.63 2.12 5.57
C LYS A 138 12.11 2.22 5.69
N HIS A 139 11.69 2.93 6.71
CA HIS A 139 10.33 3.39 6.96
C HIS A 139 10.28 4.90 7.07
N SER A 140 9.08 5.45 7.18
CA SER A 140 8.85 6.90 7.31
C SER A 140 8.37 7.27 8.70
N THR A 141 8.57 8.55 9.04
CA THR A 141 7.93 9.19 10.19
C THR A 141 6.61 9.86 9.79
N ALA A 142 5.77 10.19 10.78
CA ALA A 142 4.53 10.94 10.55
C ALA A 142 4.78 12.29 9.89
N THR A 143 5.85 12.99 10.32
CA THR A 143 6.30 14.25 9.73
C THR A 143 6.69 14.10 8.26
N GLU A 144 7.40 13.03 7.90
CA GLU A 144 7.80 12.75 6.52
C GLU A 144 6.61 12.41 5.62
N ALA A 145 5.66 11.62 6.11
CA ALA A 145 4.41 11.34 5.40
C ALA A 145 3.60 12.63 5.13
N ALA A 146 3.54 13.52 6.13
CA ALA A 146 2.87 14.83 5.99
C ALA A 146 3.57 15.74 4.97
N LYS A 147 4.92 15.73 4.89
CA LYS A 147 5.68 16.45 3.88
C LYS A 147 5.38 15.95 2.46
N ILE A 148 5.29 14.63 2.27
CA ILE A 148 4.89 14.06 0.97
C ILE A 148 3.48 14.55 0.60
N ALA A 149 2.51 14.47 1.52
CA ALA A 149 1.14 14.95 1.28
C ALA A 149 1.09 16.45 0.92
N GLN A 150 1.83 17.28 1.62
CA GLN A 150 1.91 18.73 1.36
C GLN A 150 2.54 19.01 0.00
N THR A 151 3.69 18.41 -0.29
CA THR A 151 4.43 18.67 -1.53
C THR A 151 3.71 18.12 -2.77
N SER A 152 3.00 17.01 -2.64
CA SER A 152 2.17 16.45 -3.71
C SER A 152 0.83 17.17 -3.89
N ASN A 153 0.52 18.17 -3.06
CA ASN A 153 -0.79 18.84 -3.03
C ASN A 153 -1.94 17.84 -2.88
N ALA A 154 -1.76 16.83 -2.01
CA ALA A 154 -2.80 15.85 -1.72
C ALA A 154 -4.02 16.55 -1.07
N ASN A 155 -5.23 16.05 -1.32
CA ASN A 155 -6.39 16.61 -0.64
C ASN A 155 -6.55 16.04 0.78
N LYS A 156 -6.25 14.75 0.98
CA LYS A 156 -6.38 14.08 2.28
C LYS A 156 -5.20 13.15 2.51
N LEU A 157 -4.65 13.14 3.75
CA LEU A 157 -3.64 12.18 4.20
C LEU A 157 -4.24 11.21 5.20
N ILE A 158 -4.00 9.92 4.99
CA ILE A 158 -4.33 8.85 5.95
C ILE A 158 -3.01 8.21 6.37
N LEU A 159 -2.67 8.34 7.65
CA LEU A 159 -1.50 7.71 8.26
C LEU A 159 -1.81 6.28 8.68
N GLY A 160 -0.92 5.35 8.40
CA GLY A 160 -1.04 3.96 8.80
C GLY A 160 0.30 3.28 9.03
N HIS A 161 0.29 1.95 9.20
CA HIS A 161 1.49 1.13 9.41
C HIS A 161 2.32 1.56 10.62
N PHE A 162 1.68 1.68 11.78
CA PHE A 162 2.31 2.15 13.01
C PHE A 162 3.12 1.04 13.69
N SER A 163 4.29 1.36 14.22
CA SER A 163 5.05 0.43 15.05
C SER A 163 4.29 0.11 16.34
N ALA A 164 4.22 -1.18 16.69
CA ALA A 164 3.56 -1.67 17.91
C ALA A 164 4.13 -1.09 19.22
N ARG A 165 5.27 -0.40 19.17
CA ARG A 165 5.85 0.32 20.33
C ARG A 165 4.98 1.49 20.81
N TYR A 166 4.12 2.03 19.95
CA TYR A 166 3.29 3.19 20.26
C TYR A 166 1.88 2.73 20.62
N LYS A 167 1.43 3.07 21.84
CA LYS A 167 0.07 2.80 22.28
C LYS A 167 -0.90 3.94 21.93
N ASP A 168 -0.40 5.17 21.87
CA ASP A 168 -1.19 6.36 21.55
C ASP A 168 -0.89 6.86 20.14
N LEU A 169 -1.80 6.58 19.23
CA LEU A 169 -1.70 6.96 17.82
C LEU A 169 -2.01 8.45 17.58
N ASN A 170 -2.61 9.16 18.53
CA ASN A 170 -2.88 10.60 18.39
C ASN A 170 -1.57 11.40 18.24
N LYS A 171 -0.48 10.90 18.80
CA LYS A 171 0.85 11.54 18.64
C LYS A 171 1.28 11.65 17.18
N PHE A 172 0.97 10.64 16.35
CA PHE A 172 1.24 10.66 14.92
C PHE A 172 0.42 11.74 14.22
N LYS A 173 -0.88 11.82 14.54
CA LYS A 173 -1.74 12.86 14.01
C LYS A 173 -1.23 14.25 14.40
N ASN A 174 -0.87 14.44 15.67
CA ASN A 174 -0.41 15.74 16.18
C ASN A 174 0.89 16.20 15.48
N GLU A 175 1.85 15.30 15.22
CA GLU A 175 3.04 15.64 14.42
C GLU A 175 2.68 16.02 12.97
N ALA A 176 1.80 15.25 12.35
CA ALA A 176 1.48 15.44 10.94
C ALA A 176 0.64 16.68 10.67
N ILE A 177 -0.36 17.02 11.51
CA ILE A 177 -1.25 18.16 11.31
C ILE A 177 -0.52 19.51 11.37
N SER A 178 0.63 19.58 11.99
CA SER A 178 1.46 20.80 11.99
C SER A 178 2.02 21.13 10.58
N ILE A 179 2.04 20.15 9.68
CA ILE A 179 2.54 20.29 8.31
C ILE A 179 1.38 20.17 7.31
N PHE A 180 0.50 19.21 7.51
CA PHE A 180 -0.63 18.94 6.63
C PHE A 180 -1.91 18.72 7.46
N SER A 181 -2.77 19.74 7.52
CA SER A 181 -3.92 19.78 8.44
C SER A 181 -4.98 18.69 8.19
N ASN A 182 -5.23 18.34 6.90
CA ASN A 182 -6.24 17.34 6.54
C ASN A 182 -5.73 15.91 6.69
N THR A 183 -5.30 15.56 7.92
CA THR A 183 -4.67 14.28 8.27
C THR A 183 -5.55 13.44 9.18
N PHE A 184 -5.64 12.16 8.87
CA PHE A 184 -6.40 11.14 9.58
C PHE A 184 -5.51 9.96 10.00
N ILE A 185 -5.91 9.26 11.06
CA ILE A 185 -5.32 7.98 11.46
C ILE A 185 -6.15 6.86 10.84
N ALA A 186 -5.51 5.93 10.16
CA ALA A 186 -6.16 4.73 9.65
C ALA A 186 -6.73 3.90 10.81
N LYS A 187 -8.00 3.52 10.71
CA LYS A 187 -8.69 2.64 11.66
C LYS A 187 -9.41 1.54 10.89
N GLU A 188 -9.31 0.32 11.38
CA GLU A 188 -10.01 -0.82 10.78
C GLU A 188 -11.53 -0.58 10.79
N GLY A 189 -12.18 -0.93 9.66
CA GLY A 189 -13.61 -0.78 9.48
C GLY A 189 -14.13 0.65 9.29
N GLN A 190 -13.26 1.65 9.30
CA GLN A 190 -13.66 3.05 9.06
C GLN A 190 -13.59 3.39 7.57
N VAL A 191 -14.59 4.13 7.09
CA VAL A 191 -14.61 4.75 5.74
C VAL A 191 -14.13 6.21 5.88
N TYR A 192 -13.29 6.68 4.92
CA TYR A 192 -12.66 8.02 4.94
C TYR A 192 -13.07 8.88 3.77
#